data_06c698f014a3ce3ff09e9a3fda617522
#
_entry.id   06c698f014a3ce3ff09e9a3fda617522
#
_cell.length_a   1.000
_cell.length_b   1.000
_cell.length_c   1.000
_cell.angle_alpha   90.00
_cell.angle_beta   90.00
_cell.angle_gamma   90.00
#
_symmetry.space_group_name_H-M   'P 1'
#
loop_
_entity.id
_entity.type
_entity.pdbx_description
1 polymer ?
#
loop_
_entity_poly.entity_id
_entity_poly.type
_entity_poly.pdbx_seq_one_letter_code
_entity_poly.pdbx_strand_id
1 'polypeptide(L)'
;MTAMRGAMARQTAIANNLANANTPGFRADLAEAQSLWLDGQKLDTRVFASEEVQAADMIAGTVTGTGRDLDIALSGDAMLAVQAENGEIGYTRRGDLMLSASGLLTTGDGRPAQASQGPLTLPPSDRVNIDEQGRVWIVPLGGDPTQPQQVDQLQLVSPAGSDVVKGVDGLFRVRGGGTLPADPDARLVTRSLESSNVSATQALVDMIEASRSWDTQLKMLGDARDMDSATADLMSLSQ
;
A
#
# COMPACT_ATOMS: atom_id res chain seq x y z
N MET A 1 -7.28 10.66 25.46
CA MET A 1 -6.09 10.78 24.57
C MET A 1 -6.00 9.61 23.58
N THR A 2 -6.12 8.34 23.99
CA THR A 2 -6.06 7.16 23.11
C THR A 2 -7.18 7.12 22.06
N ALA A 3 -8.43 7.35 22.45
CA ALA A 3 -9.58 7.39 21.52
C ALA A 3 -9.40 8.44 20.40
N MET A 4 -8.78 9.56 20.73
CA MET A 4 -8.51 10.63 19.76
C MET A 4 -7.42 10.25 18.77
N ARG A 5 -6.38 9.53 19.21
CA ARG A 5 -5.34 8.98 18.32
C ARG A 5 -5.93 7.94 17.37
N GLY A 6 -6.79 7.05 17.87
CA GLY A 6 -7.48 6.09 17.04
C GLY A 6 -8.37 6.72 15.97
N ALA A 7 -9.14 7.76 16.35
CA ALA A 7 -9.95 8.50 15.39
C ALA A 7 -9.09 9.18 14.31
N MET A 8 -7.92 9.76 14.68
CA MET A 8 -6.96 10.33 13.72
C MET A 8 -6.38 9.25 12.79
N ALA A 9 -5.97 8.10 13.33
CA ALA A 9 -5.43 7.00 12.52
C ALA A 9 -6.47 6.52 11.50
N ARG A 10 -7.72 6.33 11.93
CA ARG A 10 -8.83 5.97 11.03
C ARG A 10 -9.07 7.02 9.96
N GLN A 11 -9.09 8.30 10.32
CA GLN A 11 -9.27 9.39 9.35
C GLN A 11 -8.12 9.43 8.35
N THR A 12 -6.89 9.20 8.78
CA THR A 12 -5.71 9.12 7.90
C THR A 12 -5.82 7.96 6.93
N ALA A 13 -6.21 6.76 7.39
CA ALA A 13 -6.42 5.60 6.53
C ALA A 13 -7.51 5.85 5.48
N ILE A 14 -8.66 6.42 5.88
CA ILE A 14 -9.75 6.76 4.95
C ILE A 14 -9.27 7.80 3.92
N ALA A 15 -8.54 8.82 4.33
CA ALA A 15 -8.01 9.85 3.44
C ALA A 15 -7.00 9.25 2.44
N ASN A 16 -6.11 8.36 2.89
CA ASN A 16 -5.17 7.65 2.03
C ASN A 16 -5.90 6.73 1.05
N ASN A 17 -6.90 5.99 1.51
CA ASN A 17 -7.74 5.15 0.66
C ASN A 17 -8.45 5.95 -0.42
N LEU A 18 -9.04 7.08 -0.06
CA LEU A 18 -9.72 7.96 -1.01
C LEU A 18 -8.76 8.53 -2.06
N ALA A 19 -7.59 9.02 -1.63
CA ALA A 19 -6.56 9.55 -2.52
C ALA A 19 -6.05 8.50 -3.52
N ASN A 20 -6.04 7.22 -3.12
CA ASN A 20 -5.54 6.10 -3.92
C ASN A 20 -6.65 5.24 -4.54
N ALA A 21 -7.91 5.68 -4.53
CA ALA A 21 -9.03 4.93 -5.09
C ALA A 21 -8.87 4.65 -6.60
N ASN A 22 -8.10 5.47 -7.32
CA ASN A 22 -7.80 5.31 -8.75
C ASN A 22 -6.36 4.84 -9.02
N THR A 23 -5.57 4.55 -7.99
CA THR A 23 -4.18 4.09 -8.15
C THR A 23 -4.17 2.61 -8.50
N PRO A 24 -3.58 2.19 -9.65
CA PRO A 24 -3.51 0.78 -10.00
C PRO A 24 -2.82 -0.05 -8.93
N GLY A 25 -3.38 -1.23 -8.63
CA GLY A 25 -2.81 -2.17 -7.67
C GLY A 25 -2.80 -1.71 -6.21
N PHE A 26 -3.47 -0.61 -5.88
CA PHE A 26 -3.56 -0.15 -4.50
C PHE A 26 -4.43 -1.08 -3.67
N ARG A 27 -3.96 -1.37 -2.46
CA ARG A 27 -4.68 -2.12 -1.42
C ARG A 27 -5.13 -1.18 -0.32
N ALA A 28 -6.39 -1.23 0.05
CA ALA A 28 -6.95 -0.38 1.09
C ALA A 28 -6.21 -0.53 2.42
N ASP A 29 -5.93 0.58 3.07
CA ASP A 29 -5.43 0.59 4.43
C ASP A 29 -6.56 0.26 5.39
N LEU A 30 -6.32 -0.69 6.30
CA LEU A 30 -7.23 -1.04 7.38
C LEU A 30 -6.71 -0.42 8.67
N ALA A 31 -7.57 0.36 9.33
CA ALA A 31 -7.31 0.84 10.68
C ALA A 31 -7.73 -0.26 11.67
N GLU A 32 -6.78 -1.02 12.18
CA GLU A 32 -7.02 -2.02 13.21
C GLU A 32 -6.81 -1.43 14.61
N ALA A 33 -7.80 -1.60 15.47
CA ALA A 33 -7.66 -1.29 16.88
C ALA A 33 -6.96 -2.46 17.58
N GLN A 34 -5.67 -2.30 17.90
CA GLN A 34 -4.97 -3.25 18.74
C GLN A 34 -5.15 -2.91 20.21
N SER A 35 -5.70 -3.85 20.97
CA SER A 35 -5.69 -3.78 22.43
C SER A 35 -4.32 -4.19 22.95
N LEU A 36 -3.53 -3.23 23.41
CA LEU A 36 -2.27 -3.50 24.09
C LEU A 36 -2.54 -3.93 25.52
N TRP A 37 -2.38 -5.22 25.81
CA TRP A 37 -2.35 -5.73 27.18
C TRP A 37 -1.01 -5.33 27.80
N LEU A 38 -1.05 -4.49 28.83
CA LEU A 38 0.12 -4.25 29.66
C LEU A 38 0.19 -5.37 30.69
N ASP A 39 1.14 -6.30 30.49
CA ASP A 39 1.49 -7.33 31.45
C ASP A 39 2.29 -6.69 32.59
N GLY A 40 1.60 -6.24 33.64
CA GLY A 40 2.18 -5.58 34.80
C GLY A 40 1.54 -6.11 36.08
N GLN A 41 2.38 -6.65 36.97
CA GLN A 41 1.98 -7.09 38.31
C GLN A 41 1.24 -5.99 39.07
N LYS A 42 -0.06 -6.15 39.24
CA LYS A 42 -1.06 -5.36 40.01
C LYS A 42 -1.89 -4.37 39.20
N LEU A 43 -3.15 -4.75 39.04
CA LEU A 43 -4.31 -4.03 38.54
C LEU A 43 -4.57 -4.09 37.02
N ASP A 44 -5.40 -5.07 36.63
CA ASP A 44 -5.97 -5.32 35.28
C ASP A 44 -6.99 -4.24 34.83
N THR A 45 -6.70 -2.95 35.00
CA THR A 45 -7.74 -1.92 34.80
C THR A 45 -7.50 -0.92 33.69
N ARG A 46 -6.47 -1.06 32.86
CA ARG A 46 -6.28 -0.15 31.71
C ARG A 46 -5.82 -0.89 30.46
N VAL A 47 -6.76 -1.13 29.56
CA VAL A 47 -6.50 -1.50 28.17
C VAL A 47 -6.26 -0.21 27.40
N PHE A 48 -5.05 -0.01 26.90
CA PHE A 48 -4.78 1.06 25.95
C PHE A 48 -5.04 0.50 24.54
N ALA A 49 -6.06 1.00 23.86
CA ALA A 49 -6.22 0.74 22.44
C ALA A 49 -5.24 1.64 21.69
N SER A 50 -4.26 1.05 21.01
CA SER A 50 -3.46 1.72 20.01
C SER A 50 -4.05 1.33 18.66
N GLU A 51 -4.69 2.26 17.97
CA GLU A 51 -5.01 2.09 16.55
C GLU A 51 -3.77 2.51 15.76
N GLU A 52 -3.14 1.55 15.11
CA GLU A 52 -2.07 1.77 14.16
C GLU A 52 -2.49 1.18 12.82
N VAL A 53 -2.30 1.94 11.73
CA VAL A 53 -2.55 1.44 10.38
C VAL A 53 -1.43 0.45 10.06
N GLN A 54 -1.67 -0.84 10.24
CA GLN A 54 -0.67 -1.89 10.03
C GLN A 54 -1.13 -3.00 9.09
N ALA A 55 -2.40 -3.02 8.73
CA ALA A 55 -2.94 -4.03 7.83
C ALA A 55 -3.42 -3.40 6.54
N ALA A 56 -3.23 -4.10 5.44
CA ALA A 56 -3.83 -3.78 4.16
C ALA A 56 -4.86 -4.85 3.80
N ASP A 57 -5.97 -4.45 3.19
CA ASP A 57 -6.93 -5.38 2.61
C ASP A 57 -6.34 -6.01 1.36
N MET A 58 -6.01 -7.29 1.44
CA MET A 58 -5.37 -8.04 0.35
C MET A 58 -6.36 -8.52 -0.73
N ILE A 59 -7.66 -8.23 -0.61
CA ILE A 59 -8.65 -8.57 -1.64
C ILE A 59 -8.25 -7.92 -2.96
N ALA A 60 -8.28 -8.71 -4.04
CA ALA A 60 -7.88 -8.25 -5.37
C ALA A 60 -8.87 -7.20 -5.93
N GLY A 61 -8.33 -6.18 -6.58
CA GLY A 61 -9.11 -5.25 -7.40
C GLY A 61 -9.54 -5.89 -8.72
N THR A 62 -10.37 -5.19 -9.48
CA THR A 62 -10.81 -5.63 -10.81
C THR A 62 -9.68 -5.48 -11.82
N VAL A 63 -9.43 -6.52 -12.63
CA VAL A 63 -8.45 -6.45 -13.72
C VAL A 63 -9.14 -5.94 -14.98
N THR A 64 -8.57 -4.90 -15.59
CA THR A 64 -9.09 -4.27 -16.80
C THR A 64 -8.00 -4.23 -17.88
N GLY A 65 -8.34 -4.67 -19.11
CA GLY A 65 -7.46 -4.60 -20.26
C GLY A 65 -7.25 -3.16 -20.72
N THR A 66 -6.00 -2.72 -20.80
CA THR A 66 -5.61 -1.38 -21.26
C THR A 66 -5.08 -1.38 -22.69
N GLY A 67 -4.57 -2.51 -23.17
CA GLY A 67 -3.93 -2.66 -24.48
C GLY A 67 -2.50 -2.12 -24.55
N ARG A 68 -1.94 -1.54 -23.48
CA ARG A 68 -0.56 -1.03 -23.44
C ARG A 68 0.41 -2.15 -23.09
N ASP A 69 1.48 -2.32 -23.88
CA ASP A 69 2.42 -3.44 -23.78
C ASP A 69 3.16 -3.53 -22.43
N LEU A 70 3.31 -2.40 -21.72
CA LEU A 70 3.99 -2.31 -20.43
C LEU A 70 3.05 -2.39 -19.23
N ASP A 71 1.72 -2.48 -19.45
CA ASP A 71 0.76 -2.66 -18.37
C ASP A 71 0.63 -4.14 -18.02
N ILE A 72 0.79 -4.44 -16.75
CA ILE A 72 0.68 -5.79 -16.21
C ILE A 72 -0.27 -5.84 -15.02
N ALA A 73 -1.02 -6.91 -14.90
CA ALA A 73 -1.78 -7.21 -13.70
C ALA A 73 -1.28 -8.54 -13.10
N LEU A 74 -0.95 -8.51 -11.82
CA LEU A 74 -0.40 -9.68 -11.13
C LEU A 74 -1.52 -10.66 -10.78
N SER A 75 -1.35 -11.93 -11.07
CA SER A 75 -2.33 -12.98 -10.76
C SER A 75 -2.15 -13.49 -9.33
N GLY A 76 -3.26 -13.89 -8.70
CA GLY A 76 -3.26 -14.40 -7.33
C GLY A 76 -2.65 -13.40 -6.33
N ASP A 77 -1.82 -13.88 -5.42
CA ASP A 77 -1.17 -13.07 -4.38
C ASP A 77 0.23 -12.57 -4.78
N ALA A 78 0.66 -12.81 -6.03
CA ALA A 78 1.97 -12.40 -6.49
C ALA A 78 2.19 -10.90 -6.36
N MET A 79 3.41 -10.49 -6.06
CA MET A 79 3.83 -9.09 -5.97
C MET A 79 5.05 -8.84 -6.86
N LEU A 80 5.16 -7.62 -7.36
CA LEU A 80 6.33 -7.15 -8.10
C LEU A 80 7.33 -6.55 -7.11
N ALA A 81 8.58 -6.99 -7.16
CA ALA A 81 9.66 -6.38 -6.41
C ALA A 81 10.08 -5.04 -7.07
N VAL A 82 10.22 -4.00 -6.28
CA VAL A 82 10.66 -2.66 -6.70
C VAL A 82 11.68 -2.12 -5.73
N GLN A 83 12.47 -1.15 -6.18
CA GLN A 83 13.38 -0.43 -5.30
C GLN A 83 12.69 0.79 -4.71
N ALA A 84 12.69 0.88 -3.39
CA ALA A 84 12.22 2.06 -2.67
C ALA A 84 13.23 3.21 -2.74
N GLU A 85 12.83 4.42 -2.39
CA GLU A 85 13.69 5.61 -2.40
C GLU A 85 14.93 5.48 -1.49
N ASN A 86 14.82 4.71 -0.41
CA ASN A 86 15.94 4.43 0.51
C ASN A 86 16.90 3.33 -0.01
N GLY A 87 16.66 2.80 -1.22
CA GLY A 87 17.44 1.75 -1.84
C GLY A 87 17.06 0.31 -1.43
N GLU A 88 16.15 0.15 -0.46
CA GLU A 88 15.66 -1.16 -0.04
C GLU A 88 14.67 -1.77 -1.06
N ILE A 89 14.52 -3.08 -1.00
CA ILE A 89 13.51 -3.77 -1.81
C ILE A 89 12.16 -3.68 -1.09
N GLY A 90 11.16 -3.21 -1.82
CA GLY A 90 9.77 -3.26 -1.43
C GLY A 90 8.95 -4.00 -2.47
N TYR A 91 7.72 -4.31 -2.15
CA TYR A 91 6.83 -5.09 -3.01
C TYR A 91 5.56 -4.30 -3.29
N THR A 92 5.05 -4.44 -4.50
CA THR A 92 3.84 -3.73 -4.93
C THR A 92 2.99 -4.59 -5.85
N ARG A 93 1.71 -4.26 -5.95
CA ARG A 93 0.82 -4.80 -6.99
C ARG A 93 0.59 -3.83 -8.15
N ARG A 94 1.29 -2.71 -8.11
CA ARG A 94 1.23 -1.69 -9.15
C ARG A 94 1.91 -2.19 -10.42
N GLY A 95 1.20 -2.20 -11.53
CA GLY A 95 1.67 -2.76 -12.80
C GLY A 95 1.68 -1.79 -13.97
N ASP A 96 1.45 -0.49 -13.75
CA ASP A 96 1.56 0.56 -14.76
C ASP A 96 3.03 0.92 -15.01
N LEU A 97 3.74 0.04 -15.73
CA LEU A 97 5.17 0.20 -15.96
C LEU A 97 5.46 1.25 -17.03
N MET A 98 6.59 1.93 -16.88
CA MET A 98 7.08 2.97 -17.78
C MET A 98 8.58 2.80 -18.01
N LEU A 99 9.02 3.10 -19.22
CA LEU A 99 10.44 3.15 -19.55
C LEU A 99 10.93 4.59 -19.39
N SER A 100 11.93 4.79 -18.52
CA SER A 100 12.57 6.09 -18.34
C SER A 100 13.50 6.43 -19.52
N ALA A 101 13.89 7.69 -19.63
CA ALA A 101 14.85 8.13 -20.64
C ALA A 101 16.24 7.44 -20.54
N SER A 102 16.58 6.92 -19.36
CA SER A 102 17.81 6.14 -19.11
C SER A 102 17.67 4.65 -19.43
N GLY A 103 16.52 4.21 -19.92
CA GLY A 103 16.24 2.80 -20.18
C GLY A 103 15.84 2.00 -18.93
N LEU A 104 15.69 2.65 -17.79
CA LEU A 104 15.26 2.00 -16.55
C LEU A 104 13.75 1.75 -16.59
N LEU A 105 13.32 0.52 -16.31
CA LEU A 105 11.90 0.20 -16.17
C LEU A 105 11.43 0.58 -14.78
N THR A 106 10.45 1.47 -14.71
CA THR A 106 9.90 2.01 -13.45
C THR A 106 8.39 1.81 -13.39
N THR A 107 7.85 1.77 -12.20
CA THR A 107 6.40 1.89 -11.96
C THR A 107 5.95 3.33 -12.23
N GLY A 108 4.64 3.56 -12.37
CA GLY A 108 4.09 4.91 -12.66
C GLY A 108 4.37 5.96 -11.58
N ASP A 109 4.81 5.55 -10.38
CA ASP A 109 5.33 6.43 -9.31
C ASP A 109 6.85 6.59 -9.35
N GLY A 110 7.51 6.08 -10.40
CA GLY A 110 8.94 6.29 -10.65
C GLY A 110 9.88 5.31 -9.93
N ARG A 111 9.37 4.27 -9.29
CA ARG A 111 10.20 3.27 -8.59
C ARG A 111 10.75 2.24 -9.56
N PRO A 112 12.06 1.94 -9.53
CA PRO A 112 12.68 0.94 -10.38
C PRO A 112 12.12 -0.45 -10.13
N ALA A 113 11.65 -1.13 -11.19
CA ALA A 113 11.28 -2.54 -11.12
C ALA A 113 12.54 -3.40 -10.97
N GLN A 114 12.48 -4.41 -10.09
CA GLN A 114 13.57 -5.34 -9.87
C GLN A 114 13.50 -6.51 -10.85
N ALA A 115 14.67 -6.91 -11.31
CA ALA A 115 14.91 -8.13 -12.05
C ALA A 115 15.81 -9.08 -11.25
N SER A 116 16.29 -10.16 -11.87
CA SER A 116 17.10 -11.18 -11.18
C SER A 116 18.41 -10.64 -10.60
N GLN A 117 18.97 -9.57 -11.18
CA GLN A 117 20.29 -9.03 -10.83
C GLN A 117 20.25 -7.58 -10.32
N GLY A 118 19.08 -7.03 -10.07
CA GLY A 118 18.92 -5.65 -9.62
C GLY A 118 17.87 -4.87 -10.43
N PRO A 119 17.92 -3.54 -10.43
CA PRO A 119 16.98 -2.72 -11.19
C PRO A 119 17.04 -3.01 -12.70
N LEU A 120 15.88 -3.25 -13.31
CA LEU A 120 15.78 -3.64 -14.71
C LEU A 120 16.07 -2.47 -15.64
N THR A 121 17.17 -2.56 -16.38
CA THR A 121 17.55 -1.58 -17.40
C THR A 121 17.52 -2.21 -18.78
N LEU A 122 16.81 -1.59 -19.70
CA LEU A 122 16.65 -2.06 -21.08
C LEU A 122 17.53 -1.25 -22.02
N PRO A 123 18.17 -1.91 -23.00
CA PRO A 123 18.86 -1.18 -24.07
C PRO A 123 17.84 -0.45 -24.95
N PRO A 124 18.28 0.56 -25.73
CA PRO A 124 17.42 1.23 -26.69
C PRO A 124 16.74 0.24 -27.64
N SER A 125 15.42 0.29 -27.72
CA SER A 125 14.60 -0.68 -28.42
C SER A 125 13.39 -0.02 -29.07
N ASP A 126 12.96 -0.57 -30.23
CA ASP A 126 11.76 -0.12 -30.94
C ASP A 126 10.47 -0.59 -30.25
N ARG A 127 10.53 -1.74 -29.58
CA ARG A 127 9.39 -2.33 -28.86
C ARG A 127 9.86 -3.10 -27.63
N VAL A 128 9.09 -2.99 -26.57
CA VAL A 128 9.24 -3.77 -25.33
C VAL A 128 7.95 -4.53 -25.08
N ASN A 129 8.04 -5.81 -24.75
CA ASN A 129 6.91 -6.64 -24.40
C ASN A 129 7.23 -7.47 -23.14
N ILE A 130 6.23 -7.70 -22.30
CA ILE A 130 6.35 -8.53 -21.11
C ILE A 130 5.42 -9.72 -21.29
N ASP A 131 5.90 -10.93 -21.04
CA ASP A 131 5.08 -12.13 -21.14
C ASP A 131 4.43 -12.51 -19.79
N GLU A 132 3.59 -13.55 -19.80
CA GLU A 132 2.83 -14.01 -18.62
C GLU A 132 3.72 -14.50 -17.46
N GLN A 133 4.98 -14.82 -17.73
CA GLN A 133 5.97 -15.22 -16.73
C GLN A 133 6.81 -14.03 -16.22
N GLY A 134 6.53 -12.81 -16.69
CA GLY A 134 7.31 -11.62 -16.33
C GLY A 134 8.63 -11.49 -17.07
N ARG A 135 8.90 -12.31 -18.12
CA ARG A 135 10.09 -12.15 -18.96
C ARG A 135 9.92 -10.95 -19.88
N VAL A 136 10.96 -10.15 -19.96
CA VAL A 136 10.96 -8.91 -20.74
C VAL A 136 11.66 -9.14 -22.06
N TRP A 137 10.94 -8.90 -23.14
CA TRP A 137 11.37 -9.08 -24.51
C TRP A 137 11.48 -7.72 -25.20
N ILE A 138 12.52 -7.54 -25.98
CA ILE A 138 12.72 -6.32 -26.76
C ILE A 138 12.93 -6.66 -28.24
N VAL A 139 12.56 -5.71 -29.07
CA VAL A 139 13.03 -5.63 -30.46
C VAL A 139 14.08 -4.51 -30.48
N PRO A 140 15.38 -4.83 -30.70
CA PRO A 140 16.42 -3.81 -30.76
C PRO A 140 16.15 -2.78 -31.87
N LEU A 141 16.71 -1.58 -31.71
CA LEU A 141 16.56 -0.50 -32.68
C LEU A 141 17.03 -0.96 -34.08
N GLY A 142 16.11 -0.90 -35.07
CA GLY A 142 16.39 -1.39 -36.44
C GLY A 142 16.51 -2.90 -36.58
N GLY A 143 16.15 -3.66 -35.55
CA GLY A 143 16.12 -5.12 -35.57
C GLY A 143 14.87 -5.69 -36.24
N ASP A 144 14.89 -7.01 -36.48
CA ASP A 144 13.76 -7.73 -37.06
C ASP A 144 12.64 -7.89 -36.00
N PRO A 145 11.44 -7.33 -36.22
CA PRO A 145 10.30 -7.47 -35.29
C PRO A 145 9.86 -8.92 -35.02
N THR A 146 10.25 -9.85 -35.90
CA THR A 146 9.92 -11.28 -35.79
C THR A 146 10.86 -12.04 -34.87
N GLN A 147 11.98 -11.41 -34.46
CA GLN A 147 13.01 -12.02 -33.61
C GLN A 147 13.23 -11.22 -32.33
N PRO A 148 12.25 -11.17 -31.41
CA PRO A 148 12.41 -10.50 -30.12
C PRO A 148 13.49 -11.20 -29.29
N GLN A 149 14.27 -10.43 -28.53
CA GLN A 149 15.33 -10.92 -27.66
C GLN A 149 14.87 -10.77 -26.20
N GLN A 150 15.04 -11.83 -25.42
CA GLN A 150 14.82 -11.75 -23.96
C GLN A 150 16.00 -11.01 -23.32
N VAL A 151 15.70 -9.99 -22.53
CA VAL A 151 16.72 -9.21 -21.81
C VAL A 151 16.86 -9.74 -20.39
N ASP A 152 15.75 -9.79 -19.63
CA ASP A 152 15.73 -10.21 -18.24
C ASP A 152 14.30 -10.64 -17.85
N GLN A 153 14.08 -10.88 -16.57
CA GLN A 153 12.79 -11.25 -16.00
C GLN A 153 12.48 -10.42 -14.77
N LEU A 154 11.25 -9.90 -14.68
CA LEU A 154 10.76 -9.21 -13.50
C LEU A 154 10.78 -10.15 -12.30
N GLN A 155 11.22 -9.63 -11.18
CA GLN A 155 11.22 -10.38 -9.93
C GLN A 155 9.80 -10.38 -9.34
N LEU A 156 9.09 -11.49 -9.59
CA LEU A 156 7.79 -11.77 -9.00
C LEU A 156 7.99 -12.60 -7.74
N VAL A 157 7.27 -12.25 -6.68
CA VAL A 157 7.38 -12.88 -5.37
C VAL A 157 6.00 -13.24 -4.83
N SER A 158 5.94 -14.19 -3.92
CA SER A 158 4.71 -14.53 -3.20
C SER A 158 4.86 -14.18 -1.72
N PRO A 159 3.88 -13.50 -1.12
CA PRO A 159 3.84 -13.27 0.32
C PRO A 159 3.43 -14.51 1.12
N ALA A 160 3.10 -15.61 0.44
CA ALA A 160 2.63 -16.83 1.08
C ALA A 160 3.60 -17.33 2.16
N GLY A 161 3.09 -17.48 3.39
CA GLY A 161 3.88 -17.91 4.55
C GLY A 161 4.74 -16.81 5.19
N SER A 162 4.65 -15.56 4.72
CA SER A 162 5.36 -14.42 5.29
C SER A 162 4.37 -13.39 5.82
N ASP A 163 4.68 -12.80 6.97
CA ASP A 163 3.92 -11.67 7.49
C ASP A 163 4.41 -10.38 6.80
N VAL A 164 3.57 -9.82 5.94
CA VAL A 164 3.87 -8.60 5.19
C VAL A 164 3.09 -7.42 5.74
N VAL A 165 3.78 -6.30 5.86
CA VAL A 165 3.19 -5.03 6.31
C VAL A 165 3.32 -3.98 5.21
N LYS A 166 2.32 -3.13 5.09
CA LYS A 166 2.33 -2.00 4.17
C LYS A 166 2.97 -0.79 4.85
N GLY A 167 4.01 -0.24 4.23
CA GLY A 167 4.67 0.97 4.70
C GLY A 167 3.89 2.25 4.34
N VAL A 168 4.28 3.36 4.93
CA VAL A 168 3.72 4.69 4.64
C VAL A 168 3.97 5.13 3.19
N ASP A 169 4.96 4.55 2.53
CA ASP A 169 5.27 4.73 1.12
C ASP A 169 4.41 3.87 0.18
N GLY A 170 3.47 3.10 0.72
CA GLY A 170 2.57 2.21 -0.02
C GLY A 170 3.19 0.89 -0.47
N LEU A 171 4.47 0.64 -0.16
CA LEU A 171 5.12 -0.63 -0.45
C LEU A 171 4.92 -1.65 0.67
N PHE A 172 4.83 -2.91 0.28
CA PHE A 172 4.82 -4.02 1.22
C PHE A 172 6.25 -4.44 1.56
N ARG A 173 6.47 -4.84 2.82
CA ARG A 173 7.73 -5.38 3.32
C ARG A 173 7.46 -6.52 4.28
N VAL A 174 8.44 -7.41 4.45
CA VAL A 174 8.36 -8.47 5.45
C VAL A 174 8.50 -7.86 6.84
N ARG A 175 7.57 -8.17 7.74
CA ARG A 175 7.65 -7.74 9.15
C ARG A 175 8.91 -8.30 9.79
N GLY A 176 9.72 -7.42 10.38
CA GLY A 176 11.01 -7.81 10.97
C GLY A 176 12.17 -7.85 9.98
N GLY A 177 11.96 -7.50 8.73
CA GLY A 177 13.00 -7.42 7.69
C GLY A 177 13.16 -8.71 6.88
N GLY A 178 13.99 -8.63 5.85
CA GLY A 178 14.20 -9.73 4.92
C GLY A 178 13.54 -9.52 3.56
N THR A 179 13.71 -10.48 2.68
CA THR A 179 13.15 -10.46 1.32
C THR A 179 12.22 -11.64 1.11
N LEU A 180 11.16 -11.41 0.34
CA LEU A 180 10.27 -12.48 -0.10
C LEU A 180 10.99 -13.37 -1.12
N PRO A 181 10.76 -14.69 -1.09
CA PRO A 181 11.32 -15.58 -2.09
C PRO A 181 10.69 -15.31 -3.46
N ALA A 182 11.51 -15.44 -4.51
CA ALA A 182 11.01 -15.42 -5.89
C ALA A 182 10.03 -16.58 -6.10
N ASP A 183 8.92 -16.31 -6.75
CA ASP A 183 7.90 -17.30 -7.06
C ASP A 183 7.95 -17.64 -8.57
N PRO A 184 8.48 -18.80 -8.94
CA PRO A 184 8.56 -19.21 -10.36
C PRO A 184 7.18 -19.55 -10.95
N ASP A 185 6.21 -19.82 -10.09
CA ASP A 185 4.84 -20.13 -10.52
C ASP A 185 3.95 -18.89 -10.60
N ALA A 186 4.46 -17.73 -10.17
CA ALA A 186 3.76 -16.46 -10.32
C ALA A 186 3.46 -16.18 -11.79
N ARG A 187 2.27 -15.67 -12.05
CA ARG A 187 1.80 -15.30 -13.38
C ARG A 187 1.28 -13.87 -13.38
N LEU A 188 1.29 -13.27 -14.52
CA LEU A 188 0.68 -11.97 -14.74
C LEU A 188 -0.20 -11.99 -15.99
N VAL A 189 -1.13 -11.05 -16.04
CA VAL A 189 -1.95 -10.78 -17.22
C VAL A 189 -1.35 -9.55 -17.91
N THR A 190 -0.95 -9.73 -19.15
CA THR A 190 -0.32 -8.68 -19.96
C THR A 190 -1.37 -7.67 -20.45
N ARG A 191 -0.93 -6.46 -20.77
CA ARG A 191 -1.78 -5.37 -21.31
C ARG A 191 -3.02 -5.09 -20.46
N SER A 192 -2.89 -5.25 -19.15
CA SER A 192 -3.97 -5.13 -18.20
C SER A 192 -3.46 -4.48 -16.93
N LEU A 193 -4.32 -3.78 -16.23
CA LEU A 193 -4.04 -3.23 -14.91
C LEU A 193 -5.04 -3.76 -13.89
N GLU A 194 -4.57 -4.02 -12.70
CA GLU A 194 -5.42 -4.23 -11.54
C GLU A 194 -5.83 -2.86 -10.98
N SER A 195 -7.12 -2.61 -10.80
CA SER A 195 -7.61 -1.39 -10.18
C SER A 195 -7.38 -1.43 -8.65
N SER A 196 -7.51 -0.27 -8.00
CA SER A 196 -7.63 -0.22 -6.54
C SER A 196 -8.81 -1.07 -6.05
N ASN A 197 -8.70 -1.68 -4.87
CA ASN A 197 -9.82 -2.34 -4.19
C ASN A 197 -10.65 -1.36 -3.35
N VAL A 198 -10.33 -0.07 -3.38
CA VAL A 198 -11.06 0.99 -2.68
C VAL A 198 -12.26 1.45 -3.48
N SER A 199 -13.43 1.48 -2.84
CA SER A 199 -14.59 2.19 -3.37
C SER A 199 -14.53 3.68 -2.99
N ALA A 200 -14.31 4.55 -3.96
CA ALA A 200 -14.24 6.00 -3.73
C ALA A 200 -15.53 6.54 -3.07
N THR A 201 -16.69 6.02 -3.47
CA THR A 201 -17.98 6.43 -2.90
C THR A 201 -18.08 6.04 -1.43
N GLN A 202 -17.69 4.81 -1.09
CA GLN A 202 -17.69 4.36 0.30
C GLN A 202 -16.68 5.15 1.15
N ALA A 203 -15.47 5.37 0.64
CA ALA A 203 -14.45 6.15 1.32
C ALA A 203 -14.91 7.60 1.62
N LEU A 204 -15.68 8.21 0.73
CA LEU A 204 -16.28 9.54 0.97
C LEU A 204 -17.32 9.50 2.11
N VAL A 205 -18.17 8.48 2.15
CA VAL A 205 -19.15 8.30 3.23
C VAL A 205 -18.42 8.09 4.56
N ASP A 206 -17.44 7.21 4.58
CA ASP A 206 -16.63 6.91 5.77
C ASP A 206 -15.88 8.15 6.26
N MET A 207 -15.40 9.01 5.36
CA MET A 207 -14.76 10.28 5.72
C MET A 207 -15.74 11.24 6.41
N ILE A 208 -16.97 11.36 5.90
CA ILE A 208 -18.00 12.19 6.52
C ILE A 208 -18.36 11.68 7.93
N GLU A 209 -18.49 10.36 8.07
CA GLU A 209 -18.77 9.73 9.37
C GLU A 209 -17.62 9.92 10.36
N ALA A 210 -16.38 9.77 9.91
CA ALA A 210 -15.18 10.00 10.71
C ALA A 210 -15.11 11.47 11.19
N SER A 211 -15.40 12.43 10.31
CA SER A 211 -15.44 13.86 10.65
C SER A 211 -16.50 14.16 11.69
N ARG A 212 -17.72 13.64 11.53
CA ARG A 212 -18.80 13.81 12.53
C ARG A 212 -18.46 13.19 13.89
N SER A 213 -17.85 12.01 13.87
CA SER A 213 -17.39 11.34 15.08
C SER A 213 -16.34 12.18 15.81
N TRP A 214 -15.41 12.75 15.07
CA TRP A 214 -14.38 13.66 15.58
C TRP A 214 -14.99 14.91 16.24
N ASP A 215 -15.92 15.58 15.57
CA ASP A 215 -16.61 16.76 16.10
C ASP A 215 -17.36 16.44 17.39
N THR A 216 -18.01 15.27 17.44
CA THR A 216 -18.71 14.80 18.64
C THR A 216 -17.75 14.56 19.80
N GLN A 217 -16.59 13.95 19.55
CA GLN A 217 -15.57 13.72 20.57
C GLN A 217 -14.98 15.04 21.10
N LEU A 218 -14.72 16.01 20.22
CA LEU A 218 -14.26 17.34 20.62
C LEU A 218 -15.28 18.04 21.51
N LYS A 219 -16.57 17.98 21.17
CA LYS A 219 -17.63 18.56 21.98
C LYS A 219 -17.71 17.91 23.36
N MET A 220 -17.67 16.58 23.45
CA MET A 220 -17.64 15.86 24.72
C MET A 220 -16.46 16.27 25.63
N LEU A 221 -15.28 16.49 25.01
CA LEU A 221 -14.10 16.97 25.73
C LEU A 221 -14.27 18.41 26.22
N GLY A 222 -14.93 19.26 25.42
CA GLY A 222 -15.29 20.62 25.84
C GLY A 222 -16.24 20.60 27.04
N ASP A 223 -17.34 19.87 26.95
CA ASP A 223 -18.33 19.73 28.00
C ASP A 223 -17.71 19.16 29.30
N ALA A 224 -16.80 18.18 29.19
CA ALA A 224 -16.09 17.65 30.35
C ALA A 224 -15.18 18.69 31.03
N ARG A 225 -14.49 19.54 30.26
CA ARG A 225 -13.68 20.63 30.83
C ARG A 225 -14.54 21.68 31.52
N ASP A 226 -15.67 22.02 30.92
CA ASP A 226 -16.60 23.00 31.52
C ASP A 226 -17.18 22.48 32.84
N MET A 227 -17.48 21.17 32.90
CA MET A 227 -17.90 20.51 34.14
C MET A 227 -16.81 20.51 35.22
N ASP A 228 -15.57 20.23 34.85
CA ASP A 228 -14.42 20.25 35.76
C ASP A 228 -14.17 21.66 36.30
N SER A 229 -14.27 22.70 35.46
CA SER A 229 -14.11 24.10 35.89
C SER A 229 -15.22 24.53 36.81
N ALA A 230 -16.48 24.19 36.49
CA ALA A 230 -17.63 24.51 37.38
C ALA A 230 -17.52 23.80 38.74
N THR A 231 -16.99 22.55 38.74
CA THR A 231 -16.76 21.82 40.00
C THR A 231 -15.67 22.47 40.85
N ALA A 232 -14.57 22.91 40.19
CA ALA A 232 -13.47 23.62 40.86
C ALA A 232 -13.95 24.96 41.49
N ASP A 233 -14.79 25.72 40.75
CA ASP A 233 -15.37 26.98 41.26
C ASP A 233 -16.29 26.74 42.47
N LEU A 234 -17.11 25.71 42.45
CA LEU A 234 -17.96 25.35 43.63
C LEU A 234 -17.10 24.96 44.83
N MET A 235 -16.00 24.23 44.62
CA MET A 235 -15.09 23.87 45.73
C MET A 235 -14.35 25.09 46.30
N SER A 236 -14.08 26.11 45.47
CA SER A 236 -13.43 27.35 45.93
C SER A 236 -14.35 28.25 46.74
N LEU A 237 -15.69 28.19 46.51
CA LEU A 237 -16.68 28.96 47.25
C LEU A 237 -17.03 28.33 48.60
N SER A 238 -16.59 27.11 48.88
CA SER A 238 -16.87 26.39 50.16
C SER A 238 -15.76 26.56 51.20
N GLN A 239 -14.75 27.37 50.95
CA GLN A 239 -13.72 27.80 51.93
C GLN A 239 -13.95 29.25 52.33
#